data_99041495455121f41fc974ef71185e3b
#
_entry.id   99041495455121f41fc974ef71185e3b
#
_cell.length_a   1.000
_cell.length_b   1.000
_cell.length_c   1.000
_cell.angle_alpha   90.00
_cell.angle_beta   90.00
_cell.angle_gamma   90.00
#
_symmetry.space_group_name_H-M   'P 1'
#
loop_
_entity.id
_entity.type
_entity.pdbx_description
1 polymer ?
#
loop_
_entity_poly.entity_id
_entity_poly.type
_entity_poly.pdbx_seq_one_letter_code
_entity_poly.pdbx_strand_id
1 'polypeptide(L)'
;EFIELGGEIQYIEEIIQIENIKNLKQIRGKNNSFSCEFLINCAGLFSDEIARMDGMSPNVRIIPFRGEYYKIRDTKNSILNNMIYPLADPDLPFLGIHLTKTANGEIEAGPNAVLAFSKEGYKWTDINLVDLTKVLTYPGMIKLGKKYLKTGLSEMYRSLNKKVFVKEIQKLINGISSDDIIQIPSGVRAQAVDKDGNLLDDFLFEEGSSSLHVLNSPSPAATASLAI
;
A
#
# COMPACT_ATOMS: atom_id res chain seq x y z
N GLU A 1 -12.42 23.95 5.23
CA GLU A 1 -11.31 24.85 4.82
C GLU A 1 -11.02 24.72 3.31
N PHE A 2 -10.69 23.54 2.75
CA PHE A 2 -10.40 23.39 1.30
C PHE A 2 -11.56 23.89 0.41
N ILE A 3 -12.80 23.51 0.71
CA ILE A 3 -13.99 23.95 -0.02
C ILE A 3 -14.25 25.47 0.20
N GLU A 4 -14.04 25.97 1.41
CA GLU A 4 -14.19 27.40 1.75
C GLU A 4 -13.19 28.28 0.99
N LEU A 5 -12.03 27.71 0.63
CA LEU A 5 -11.03 28.36 -0.22
C LEU A 5 -11.31 28.25 -1.73
N GLY A 6 -12.48 27.70 -2.11
CA GLY A 6 -12.89 27.54 -3.50
C GLY A 6 -12.45 26.23 -4.15
N GLY A 7 -11.94 25.29 -3.36
CA GLY A 7 -11.58 23.96 -3.85
C GLY A 7 -12.81 23.11 -4.17
N GLU A 8 -12.72 22.26 -5.19
CA GLU A 8 -13.76 21.32 -5.57
C GLU A 8 -13.31 19.88 -5.33
N ILE A 9 -14.21 19.03 -4.84
CA ILE A 9 -13.95 17.59 -4.63
C ILE A 9 -14.94 16.81 -5.47
N GLN A 10 -14.41 15.96 -6.35
CA GLN A 10 -15.20 15.02 -7.14
C GLN A 10 -14.99 13.59 -6.59
N TYR A 11 -16.09 12.97 -6.17
CA TYR A 11 -16.11 11.60 -5.67
C TYR A 11 -16.59 10.64 -6.75
N ILE A 12 -16.21 9.36 -6.63
CA ILE A 12 -16.66 8.26 -7.52
C ILE A 12 -16.31 8.57 -8.98
N GLU A 13 -15.10 9.12 -9.20
CA GLU A 13 -14.62 9.49 -10.52
C GLU A 13 -13.29 8.77 -10.81
N GLU A 14 -13.33 7.79 -11.69
CA GLU A 14 -12.13 7.08 -12.13
C GLU A 14 -11.56 7.75 -13.38
N ILE A 15 -10.29 8.14 -13.30
CA ILE A 15 -9.58 8.75 -14.43
C ILE A 15 -9.20 7.65 -15.43
N ILE A 16 -9.59 7.85 -16.68
CA ILE A 16 -9.40 6.88 -17.77
C ILE A 16 -8.49 7.39 -18.88
N GLN A 17 -8.24 8.68 -18.96
CA GLN A 17 -7.37 9.27 -20.00
C GLN A 17 -6.85 10.63 -19.56
N ILE A 18 -5.59 10.93 -19.95
CA ILE A 18 -4.97 12.23 -19.80
C ILE A 18 -4.35 12.61 -21.15
N GLU A 19 -4.65 13.81 -21.64
CA GLU A 19 -4.13 14.34 -22.89
C GLU A 19 -3.55 15.74 -22.66
N ASN A 20 -2.44 16.04 -23.35
CA ASN A 20 -1.83 17.36 -23.34
C ASN A 20 -2.32 18.13 -24.57
N ILE A 21 -3.17 19.14 -24.37
CA ILE A 21 -3.73 19.94 -25.46
C ILE A 21 -3.27 21.39 -25.26
N LYS A 22 -2.37 21.85 -26.14
CA LYS A 22 -1.71 23.16 -26.03
C LYS A 22 -0.99 23.28 -24.67
N ASN A 23 -1.41 24.22 -23.83
CA ASN A 23 -0.84 24.47 -22.51
C ASN A 23 -1.72 23.93 -21.36
N LEU A 24 -2.70 23.09 -21.67
CA LEU A 24 -3.63 22.52 -20.69
C LEU A 24 -3.58 21.00 -20.72
N LYS A 25 -3.82 20.42 -19.57
CA LYS A 25 -4.11 18.98 -19.46
C LYS A 25 -5.61 18.77 -19.48
N GLN A 26 -6.05 17.91 -20.39
CA GLN A 26 -7.41 17.40 -20.45
C GLN A 26 -7.46 16.04 -19.77
N ILE A 27 -8.23 15.97 -18.70
CA ILE A 27 -8.35 14.77 -17.87
C ILE A 27 -9.77 14.26 -18.03
N ARG A 28 -9.89 13.05 -18.59
CA ARG A 28 -11.18 12.39 -18.75
C ARG A 28 -11.36 11.34 -17.68
N GLY A 29 -12.41 11.50 -16.90
CA GLY A 29 -12.93 10.48 -16.02
C GLY A 29 -14.04 9.66 -16.66
N LYS A 30 -14.58 8.70 -15.94
CA LYS A 30 -15.73 7.89 -16.41
C LYS A 30 -16.99 8.73 -16.64
N ASN A 31 -17.22 9.70 -15.77
CA ASN A 31 -18.46 10.49 -15.78
C ASN A 31 -18.23 11.93 -16.23
N ASN A 32 -17.07 12.50 -15.95
CA ASN A 32 -16.77 13.91 -16.17
C ASN A 32 -15.45 14.10 -16.91
N SER A 33 -15.25 15.33 -17.43
CA SER A 33 -13.98 15.77 -17.99
C SER A 33 -13.55 17.07 -17.31
N PHE A 34 -12.24 17.17 -17.07
CA PHE A 34 -11.63 18.30 -16.38
C PHE A 34 -10.51 18.88 -17.23
N SER A 35 -10.22 20.16 -17.02
CA SER A 35 -9.12 20.86 -17.66
C SER A 35 -8.31 21.59 -16.59
N CYS A 36 -6.99 21.43 -16.61
CA CYS A 36 -6.12 22.12 -15.67
C CYS A 36 -4.80 22.54 -16.32
N GLU A 37 -4.15 23.55 -15.75
CA GLU A 37 -2.83 24.00 -16.16
C GLU A 37 -1.73 23.12 -15.58
N PHE A 38 -1.95 22.54 -14.41
CA PHE A 38 -0.99 21.70 -13.73
C PHE A 38 -1.69 20.51 -13.06
N LEU A 39 -1.13 19.31 -13.22
CA LEU A 39 -1.62 18.06 -12.63
C LEU A 39 -0.71 17.60 -11.49
N ILE A 40 -1.28 17.34 -10.33
CA ILE A 40 -0.60 16.64 -9.24
C ILE A 40 -1.22 15.26 -9.08
N ASN A 41 -0.42 14.23 -9.33
CA ASN A 41 -0.85 12.84 -9.22
C ASN A 41 -0.43 12.26 -7.86
N CYS A 42 -1.41 12.05 -6.99
CA CYS A 42 -1.27 11.39 -5.69
C CYS A 42 -2.12 10.10 -5.63
N ALA A 43 -2.20 9.35 -6.74
CA ALA A 43 -3.12 8.22 -6.90
C ALA A 43 -2.67 6.92 -6.18
N GLY A 44 -1.60 6.93 -5.40
CA GLY A 44 -1.16 5.79 -4.57
C GLY A 44 -0.96 4.52 -5.39
N LEU A 45 -1.84 3.52 -5.20
CA LEU A 45 -1.79 2.23 -5.92
C LEU A 45 -1.84 2.38 -7.46
N PHE A 46 -2.37 3.48 -7.97
CA PHE A 46 -2.51 3.75 -9.40
C PHE A 46 -1.56 4.84 -9.90
N SER A 47 -0.66 5.36 -9.06
CA SER A 47 0.18 6.52 -9.40
C SER A 47 1.06 6.28 -10.62
N ASP A 48 1.61 5.10 -10.79
CA ASP A 48 2.42 4.73 -11.96
C ASP A 48 1.60 4.61 -13.25
N GLU A 49 0.31 4.24 -13.15
CA GLU A 49 -0.59 4.18 -14.32
C GLU A 49 -1.03 5.58 -14.73
N ILE A 50 -1.37 6.44 -13.78
CA ILE A 50 -1.67 7.85 -14.06
C ILE A 50 -0.48 8.56 -14.69
N ALA A 51 0.74 8.32 -14.19
CA ALA A 51 1.95 8.88 -14.80
C ALA A 51 2.13 8.43 -16.26
N ARG A 52 1.86 7.13 -16.55
CA ARG A 52 1.90 6.63 -17.93
C ARG A 52 0.80 7.22 -18.81
N MET A 53 -0.41 7.44 -18.27
CA MET A 53 -1.48 8.13 -18.99
C MET A 53 -1.08 9.57 -19.36
N ASP A 54 -0.29 10.23 -18.52
CA ASP A 54 0.25 11.57 -18.76
C ASP A 54 1.47 11.58 -19.71
N GLY A 55 1.82 10.43 -20.29
CA GLY A 55 2.93 10.29 -21.26
C GLY A 55 4.31 10.04 -20.62
N MET A 56 4.37 9.85 -19.30
CA MET A 56 5.60 9.52 -18.59
C MET A 56 6.00 8.05 -18.77
N SER A 57 7.27 7.75 -18.53
CA SER A 57 7.80 6.38 -18.54
C SER A 57 8.52 6.08 -17.24
N PRO A 58 7.82 5.97 -16.12
CA PRO A 58 8.44 5.76 -14.82
C PRO A 58 9.31 4.51 -14.78
N ASN A 59 10.47 4.63 -14.15
CA ASN A 59 11.39 3.49 -13.96
C ASN A 59 10.92 2.51 -12.87
N VAL A 60 9.79 2.79 -12.27
CA VAL A 60 9.18 1.97 -11.22
C VAL A 60 7.82 1.46 -11.65
N ARG A 61 7.36 0.43 -10.97
CA ARG A 61 5.98 -0.05 -10.97
C ARG A 61 5.48 -0.17 -9.55
N ILE A 62 4.22 0.20 -9.34
CA ILE A 62 3.57 0.01 -8.05
C ILE A 62 3.08 -1.42 -7.94
N ILE A 63 3.62 -2.12 -6.96
CA ILE A 63 3.26 -3.50 -6.64
C ILE A 63 2.38 -3.49 -5.39
N PRO A 64 1.17 -4.06 -5.46
CA PRO A 64 0.27 -4.08 -4.30
C PRO A 64 0.68 -5.19 -3.31
N PHE A 65 0.98 -4.81 -2.07
CA PHE A 65 1.20 -5.74 -0.97
C PHE A 65 0.08 -5.60 0.05
N ARG A 66 -0.67 -6.68 0.29
CA ARG A 66 -1.71 -6.72 1.30
C ARG A 66 -1.11 -6.96 2.67
N GLY A 67 -1.49 -6.13 3.61
CA GLY A 67 -1.22 -6.29 5.03
C GLY A 67 -2.48 -6.71 5.76
N GLU A 68 -2.44 -7.87 6.40
CA GLU A 68 -3.56 -8.41 7.17
C GLU A 68 -3.40 -8.06 8.65
N TYR A 69 -4.53 -7.76 9.28
CA TYR A 69 -4.59 -7.36 10.66
C TYR A 69 -5.55 -8.22 11.45
N TYR A 70 -5.24 -8.38 12.73
CA TYR A 70 -6.11 -8.99 13.72
C TYR A 70 -6.27 -8.04 14.90
N LYS A 71 -7.50 -7.88 15.36
CA LYS A 71 -7.80 -7.24 16.63
C LYS A 71 -7.68 -8.29 17.74
N ILE A 72 -7.02 -7.95 18.84
CA ILE A 72 -7.05 -8.74 20.08
C ILE A 72 -8.38 -8.45 20.79
N ARG A 73 -9.03 -9.47 21.32
CA ARG A 73 -10.33 -9.32 22.01
C ARG A 73 -10.21 -8.37 23.19
N ASP A 74 -11.25 -7.58 23.42
CA ASP A 74 -11.29 -6.55 24.46
C ASP A 74 -11.03 -7.07 25.86
N THR A 75 -11.36 -8.35 26.13
CA THR A 75 -11.04 -9.03 27.39
C THR A 75 -9.53 -9.11 27.70
N LYS A 76 -8.69 -8.84 26.70
CA LYS A 76 -7.22 -8.85 26.80
C LYS A 76 -6.60 -7.47 26.62
N ASN A 77 -7.37 -6.38 26.55
CA ASN A 77 -6.83 -5.04 26.31
C ASN A 77 -5.86 -4.54 27.40
N SER A 78 -5.87 -5.13 28.59
CA SER A 78 -4.91 -4.82 29.65
C SER A 78 -3.53 -5.45 29.46
N ILE A 79 -3.38 -6.37 28.49
CA ILE A 79 -2.12 -7.08 28.25
C ILE A 79 -1.05 -6.17 27.64
N LEU A 80 -1.45 -5.05 27.03
CA LEU A 80 -0.57 -4.11 26.34
C LEU A 80 -0.82 -2.68 26.80
N ASN A 81 0.23 -2.02 27.27
CA ASN A 81 0.18 -0.60 27.61
C ASN A 81 0.70 0.31 26.49
N ASN A 82 1.74 -0.15 25.79
CA ASN A 82 2.43 0.57 24.73
C ASN A 82 2.52 -0.28 23.46
N MET A 83 2.90 0.33 22.33
CA MET A 83 3.17 -0.39 21.09
C MET A 83 4.39 -1.29 21.24
N ILE A 84 4.38 -2.47 20.61
CA ILE A 84 5.51 -3.39 20.57
C ILE A 84 5.85 -3.68 19.11
N TYR A 85 7.08 -3.38 18.73
CA TYR A 85 7.63 -3.67 17.42
C TYR A 85 8.74 -4.71 17.52
N PRO A 86 8.85 -5.66 16.59
CA PRO A 86 10.03 -6.49 16.47
C PRO A 86 11.23 -5.65 16.09
N LEU A 87 12.43 -6.14 16.39
CA LEU A 87 13.64 -5.57 15.81
C LEU A 87 13.57 -5.75 14.28
N ALA A 88 13.77 -4.67 13.54
CA ALA A 88 13.80 -4.73 12.10
C ALA A 88 14.98 -5.60 11.62
N ASP A 89 14.68 -6.55 10.74
CA ASP A 89 15.70 -7.33 10.06
C ASP A 89 16.10 -6.57 8.78
N PRO A 90 17.35 -6.11 8.66
CA PRO A 90 17.79 -5.32 7.51
C PRO A 90 17.75 -6.11 6.19
N ASP A 91 17.72 -7.44 6.26
CA ASP A 91 17.63 -8.30 5.07
C ASP A 91 16.18 -8.53 4.60
N LEU A 92 15.19 -8.09 5.38
CA LEU A 92 13.79 -8.24 5.04
C LEU A 92 13.17 -6.93 4.55
N PRO A 93 12.34 -6.98 3.50
CA PRO A 93 11.76 -5.79 2.88
C PRO A 93 10.65 -5.13 3.71
N PHE A 94 10.13 -5.82 4.72
CA PHE A 94 9.03 -5.33 5.54
C PHE A 94 9.28 -5.63 7.01
N LEU A 95 8.82 -4.70 7.85
CA LEU A 95 8.75 -4.92 9.29
C LEU A 95 7.79 -6.08 9.59
N GLY A 96 8.18 -6.97 10.49
CA GLY A 96 7.33 -8.09 10.95
C GLY A 96 6.09 -7.61 11.70
N ILE A 97 5.22 -8.57 12.04
CA ILE A 97 4.01 -8.31 12.82
C ILE A 97 4.37 -7.55 14.10
N HIS A 98 3.65 -6.47 14.35
CA HIS A 98 3.79 -5.67 15.56
C HIS A 98 2.43 -5.47 16.24
N LEU A 99 2.45 -5.00 17.46
CA LEU A 99 1.25 -4.74 18.25
C LEU A 99 1.09 -3.24 18.44
N THR A 100 -0.07 -2.74 18.04
CA THR A 100 -0.42 -1.31 18.12
C THR A 100 -1.64 -1.14 19.02
N LYS A 101 -1.57 -0.22 19.96
CA LYS A 101 -2.73 0.23 20.72
C LYS A 101 -3.33 1.43 20.01
N THR A 102 -4.58 1.29 19.59
CA THR A 102 -5.31 2.36 18.89
C THR A 102 -5.75 3.45 19.89
N ALA A 103 -6.17 4.60 19.37
CA ALA A 103 -6.71 5.70 20.18
C ALA A 103 -7.96 5.28 20.99
N ASN A 104 -8.71 4.30 20.48
CA ASN A 104 -9.89 3.74 21.18
C ASN A 104 -9.52 2.70 22.25
N GLY A 105 -8.23 2.42 22.48
CA GLY A 105 -7.75 1.44 23.43
C GLY A 105 -7.78 0.00 22.95
N GLU A 106 -8.15 -0.25 21.69
CA GLU A 106 -8.10 -1.57 21.08
C GLU A 106 -6.66 -1.96 20.74
N ILE A 107 -6.37 -3.25 20.73
CA ILE A 107 -5.04 -3.75 20.34
C ILE A 107 -5.16 -4.44 18.99
N GLU A 108 -4.35 -3.98 18.03
CA GLU A 108 -4.22 -4.56 16.72
C GLU A 108 -2.86 -5.24 16.57
N ALA A 109 -2.86 -6.41 15.93
CA ALA A 109 -1.69 -7.17 15.59
C ALA A 109 -1.55 -7.26 14.07
N GLY A 110 -0.44 -6.86 13.53
CA GLY A 110 -0.16 -6.83 12.09
C GLY A 110 0.75 -5.66 11.72
N PRO A 111 0.84 -5.33 10.42
CA PRO A 111 0.44 -6.21 9.32
C PRO A 111 1.52 -7.24 8.98
N ASN A 112 1.14 -8.31 8.29
CA ASN A 112 2.04 -9.09 7.45
C ASN A 112 2.23 -8.39 6.08
N ALA A 113 2.93 -9.03 5.14
CA ALA A 113 3.09 -8.50 3.79
C ALA A 113 3.01 -9.62 2.75
N VAL A 114 1.87 -9.74 2.09
CA VAL A 114 1.66 -10.71 1.01
C VAL A 114 1.31 -10.00 -0.29
N LEU A 115 1.74 -10.56 -1.42
CA LEU A 115 1.35 -10.03 -2.72
C LEU A 115 -0.18 -10.06 -2.86
N ALA A 116 -0.78 -8.91 -3.16
CA ALA A 116 -2.19 -8.84 -3.52
C ALA A 116 -2.38 -9.18 -5.00
N PHE A 117 -3.47 -9.87 -5.34
CA PHE A 117 -3.76 -10.30 -6.72
C PHE A 117 -4.58 -9.27 -7.50
N SER A 118 -4.83 -8.14 -6.89
CA SER A 118 -5.43 -6.94 -7.47
C SER A 118 -4.85 -5.71 -6.77
N LYS A 119 -4.85 -4.55 -7.41
CA LYS A 119 -4.49 -3.27 -6.76
C LYS A 119 -5.43 -2.95 -5.59
N GLU A 120 -6.69 -3.31 -5.69
CA GLU A 120 -7.68 -3.24 -4.61
C GLU A 120 -7.99 -4.61 -4.00
N GLY A 121 -6.95 -5.46 -3.87
CA GLY A 121 -7.05 -6.82 -3.38
C GLY A 121 -7.01 -6.92 -1.85
N TYR A 122 -8.09 -6.56 -1.18
CA TYR A 122 -8.21 -6.61 0.28
C TYR A 122 -8.42 -8.02 0.83
N LYS A 123 -8.85 -8.97 -0.01
CA LYS A 123 -9.06 -10.38 0.33
C LYS A 123 -8.28 -11.29 -0.62
N TRP A 124 -8.08 -12.53 -0.22
CA TRP A 124 -7.48 -13.58 -1.09
C TRP A 124 -8.30 -13.87 -2.34
N THR A 125 -9.62 -13.64 -2.27
CA THR A 125 -10.56 -13.85 -3.37
C THR A 125 -10.59 -12.70 -4.37
N ASP A 126 -10.00 -11.56 -4.05
CA ASP A 126 -9.99 -10.39 -4.91
C ASP A 126 -8.88 -10.55 -5.95
N ILE A 127 -9.24 -11.04 -7.12
CA ILE A 127 -8.30 -11.35 -8.21
C ILE A 127 -8.67 -10.50 -9.43
N ASN A 128 -7.73 -9.71 -9.90
CA ASN A 128 -7.78 -9.01 -11.18
C ASN A 128 -6.66 -9.55 -12.08
N LEU A 129 -7.03 -10.28 -13.13
CA LEU A 129 -6.07 -10.93 -14.02
C LEU A 129 -5.19 -9.92 -14.78
N VAL A 130 -5.70 -8.72 -15.06
CA VAL A 130 -4.93 -7.66 -15.73
C VAL A 130 -3.85 -7.13 -14.78
N ASP A 131 -4.21 -6.78 -13.55
CA ASP A 131 -3.25 -6.32 -12.55
C ASP A 131 -2.20 -7.40 -12.27
N LEU A 132 -2.66 -8.63 -12.04
CA LEU A 132 -1.78 -9.75 -11.75
C LEU A 132 -0.79 -10.01 -12.90
N THR A 133 -1.26 -9.98 -14.14
CA THR A 133 -0.39 -10.14 -15.32
C THR A 133 0.63 -9.01 -15.40
N LYS A 134 0.21 -7.75 -15.21
CA LYS A 134 1.11 -6.60 -15.19
C LYS A 134 2.20 -6.76 -14.13
N VAL A 135 1.84 -7.25 -12.94
CA VAL A 135 2.79 -7.48 -11.83
C VAL A 135 3.74 -8.62 -12.14
N LEU A 136 3.24 -9.80 -12.52
CA LEU A 136 4.05 -11.00 -12.74
C LEU A 136 4.97 -10.91 -13.96
N THR A 137 4.62 -10.11 -14.96
CA THR A 137 5.46 -9.89 -16.15
C THR A 137 6.48 -8.76 -15.98
N TYR A 138 6.40 -8.01 -14.87
CA TYR A 138 7.33 -6.92 -14.62
C TYR A 138 8.74 -7.43 -14.26
N PRO A 139 9.80 -7.02 -14.96
CA PRO A 139 11.16 -7.52 -14.69
C PRO A 139 11.61 -7.33 -13.25
N GLY A 140 11.29 -6.17 -12.65
CA GLY A 140 11.58 -5.90 -11.24
C GLY A 140 10.91 -6.88 -10.30
N MET A 141 9.63 -7.23 -10.53
CA MET A 141 8.92 -8.21 -9.72
C MET A 141 9.50 -9.62 -9.87
N ILE A 142 9.94 -9.99 -11.07
CA ILE A 142 10.59 -11.29 -11.30
C ILE A 142 11.91 -11.38 -10.53
N LYS A 143 12.72 -10.32 -10.53
CA LYS A 143 13.98 -10.26 -9.77
C LYS A 143 13.72 -10.27 -8.27
N LEU A 144 12.78 -9.45 -7.81
CA LEU A 144 12.34 -9.40 -6.41
C LEU A 144 11.84 -10.76 -5.92
N GLY A 145 10.98 -11.41 -6.71
CA GLY A 145 10.45 -12.74 -6.41
C GLY A 145 11.54 -13.79 -6.30
N LYS A 146 12.56 -13.76 -7.19
CA LYS A 146 13.72 -14.67 -7.07
C LYS A 146 14.52 -14.44 -5.81
N LYS A 147 14.75 -13.17 -5.44
CA LYS A 147 15.52 -12.79 -4.25
C LYS A 147 14.82 -13.20 -2.95
N TYR A 148 13.51 -13.01 -2.87
CA TYR A 148 12.71 -13.19 -1.65
C TYR A 148 11.69 -14.33 -1.73
N LEU A 149 11.86 -15.31 -2.63
CA LEU A 149 10.90 -16.40 -2.84
C LEU A 149 10.54 -17.14 -1.54
N LYS A 150 11.55 -17.50 -0.76
CA LYS A 150 11.35 -18.23 0.52
C LYS A 150 10.56 -17.38 1.52
N THR A 151 10.91 -16.11 1.65
CA THR A 151 10.20 -15.16 2.51
C THR A 151 8.76 -14.97 2.07
N GLY A 152 8.54 -14.73 0.77
CA GLY A 152 7.19 -14.57 0.21
C GLY A 152 6.29 -15.78 0.43
N LEU A 153 6.80 -17.00 0.21
CA LEU A 153 6.05 -18.23 0.50
C LEU A 153 5.75 -18.38 1.99
N SER A 154 6.68 -18.00 2.86
CA SER A 154 6.47 -18.00 4.31
C SER A 154 5.39 -17.03 4.73
N GLU A 155 5.39 -15.81 4.16
CA GLU A 155 4.35 -14.80 4.43
C GLU A 155 2.97 -15.28 3.95
N MET A 156 2.89 -15.89 2.75
CA MET A 156 1.64 -16.47 2.26
C MET A 156 1.13 -17.59 3.19
N TYR A 157 2.01 -18.44 3.68
CA TYR A 157 1.64 -19.50 4.62
C TYR A 157 1.14 -18.92 5.95
N ARG A 158 1.79 -17.88 6.48
CA ARG A 158 1.34 -17.16 7.69
C ARG A 158 -0.03 -16.54 7.50
N SER A 159 -0.27 -15.92 6.36
CA SER A 159 -1.55 -15.29 6.01
C SER A 159 -2.69 -16.31 5.98
N LEU A 160 -2.47 -17.48 5.44
CA LEU A 160 -3.48 -18.53 5.33
C LEU A 160 -3.67 -19.33 6.64
N ASN A 161 -2.78 -19.18 7.61
CA ASN A 161 -2.81 -19.98 8.82
C ASN A 161 -2.81 -19.13 10.10
N LYS A 162 -4.01 -18.92 10.63
CA LYS A 162 -4.22 -18.14 11.86
C LYS A 162 -3.34 -18.62 13.03
N LYS A 163 -3.13 -19.92 13.20
CA LYS A 163 -2.29 -20.46 14.29
C LYS A 163 -0.83 -20.04 14.15
N VAL A 164 -0.33 -19.96 12.91
CA VAL A 164 1.04 -19.51 12.64
C VAL A 164 1.16 -18.01 12.91
N PHE A 165 0.15 -17.23 12.52
CA PHE A 165 0.08 -15.80 12.85
C PHE A 165 0.13 -15.56 14.36
N VAL A 166 -0.64 -16.33 15.15
CA VAL A 166 -0.61 -16.26 16.62
C VAL A 166 0.77 -16.56 17.19
N LYS A 167 1.50 -17.52 16.63
CA LYS A 167 2.88 -17.80 17.06
C LYS A 167 3.81 -16.60 16.88
N GLU A 168 3.61 -15.80 15.84
CA GLU A 168 4.39 -14.56 15.65
C GLU A 168 4.02 -13.53 16.72
N ILE A 169 2.72 -13.37 17.04
CA ILE A 169 2.28 -12.52 18.15
C ILE A 169 2.91 -12.97 19.47
N GLN A 170 2.94 -14.29 19.72
CA GLN A 170 3.50 -14.88 20.95
C GLN A 170 5.00 -14.66 21.12
N LYS A 171 5.74 -14.33 20.06
CA LYS A 171 7.14 -13.89 20.17
C LYS A 171 7.27 -12.51 20.82
N LEU A 172 6.23 -11.68 20.72
CA LEU A 172 6.20 -10.32 21.25
C LEU A 172 5.56 -10.27 22.63
N ILE A 173 4.50 -11.07 22.83
CA ILE A 173 3.70 -11.06 24.07
C ILE A 173 3.11 -12.43 24.35
N ASN A 174 3.19 -12.86 25.61
CA ASN A 174 2.64 -14.14 26.04
C ASN A 174 1.13 -14.04 26.32
N GLY A 175 0.44 -15.18 26.39
CA GLY A 175 -0.95 -15.27 26.86
C GLY A 175 -2.01 -14.97 25.80
N ILE A 176 -1.65 -14.92 24.53
CA ILE A 176 -2.56 -14.81 23.39
C ILE A 176 -2.71 -16.17 22.72
N SER A 177 -3.95 -16.55 22.45
CA SER A 177 -4.34 -17.77 21.71
C SER A 177 -5.07 -17.42 20.42
N SER A 178 -5.37 -18.43 19.61
CA SER A 178 -6.17 -18.23 18.37
C SER A 178 -7.59 -17.74 18.64
N ASP A 179 -8.13 -18.01 19.82
CA ASP A 179 -9.49 -17.57 20.20
C ASP A 179 -9.52 -16.10 20.65
N ASP A 180 -8.35 -15.56 21.01
CA ASP A 180 -8.22 -14.17 21.46
C ASP A 180 -8.08 -13.16 20.32
N ILE A 181 -7.95 -13.60 19.08
CA ILE A 181 -7.79 -12.70 17.93
C ILE A 181 -8.95 -12.80 16.93
N ILE A 182 -9.34 -11.67 16.38
CA ILE A 182 -10.41 -11.52 15.38
C ILE A 182 -9.81 -10.84 14.15
N GLN A 183 -10.00 -11.43 12.98
CA GLN A 183 -9.55 -10.80 11.73
C GLN A 183 -10.35 -9.52 11.47
N ILE A 184 -9.65 -8.46 11.13
CA ILE A 184 -10.20 -7.16 10.76
C ILE A 184 -9.83 -6.83 9.30
N PRO A 185 -10.39 -5.78 8.69
CA PRO A 185 -10.10 -5.42 7.31
C PRO A 185 -8.59 -5.23 7.06
N SER A 186 -8.14 -5.76 5.93
CA SER A 186 -6.76 -5.62 5.46
C SER A 186 -6.54 -4.26 4.82
N GLY A 187 -5.28 -3.81 4.77
CA GLY A 187 -4.84 -2.70 3.93
C GLY A 187 -4.02 -3.18 2.73
N VAL A 188 -4.01 -2.43 1.64
CA VAL A 188 -3.11 -2.69 0.51
C VAL A 188 -2.10 -1.56 0.42
N ARG A 189 -0.81 -1.91 0.46
CA ARG A 189 0.30 -0.97 0.34
C ARG A 189 0.67 -0.79 -1.13
N ALA A 190 0.85 0.46 -1.52
CA ALA A 190 1.42 0.84 -2.81
C ALA A 190 2.95 0.85 -2.68
N GLN A 191 3.61 -0.24 -3.05
CA GLN A 191 5.07 -0.34 -2.97
C GLN A 191 5.69 -0.11 -4.33
N ALA A 192 6.49 0.94 -4.47
CA ALA A 192 7.27 1.15 -5.68
C ALA A 192 8.43 0.17 -5.74
N VAL A 193 8.56 -0.50 -6.89
CA VAL A 193 9.63 -1.44 -7.20
C VAL A 193 10.29 -1.02 -8.51
N ASP A 194 11.63 -0.91 -8.53
CA ASP A 194 12.36 -0.58 -9.73
C ASP A 194 12.54 -1.79 -10.68
N LYS A 195 13.10 -1.57 -11.88
CA LYS A 195 13.35 -2.64 -12.86
C LYS A 195 14.37 -3.67 -12.40
N ASP A 196 15.18 -3.34 -11.38
CA ASP A 196 16.20 -4.21 -10.82
C ASP A 196 15.69 -5.04 -9.64
N GLY A 197 14.46 -4.79 -9.21
CA GLY A 197 13.80 -5.52 -8.12
C GLY A 197 14.14 -4.95 -6.74
N ASN A 198 14.58 -3.69 -6.68
CA ASN A 198 14.75 -2.99 -5.43
C ASN A 198 13.42 -2.36 -5.01
N LEU A 199 13.12 -2.47 -3.73
CA LEU A 199 12.02 -1.75 -3.09
C LEU A 199 12.49 -0.33 -2.80
N LEU A 200 11.67 0.66 -3.09
CA LEU A 200 11.97 2.05 -2.79
C LEU A 200 11.53 2.37 -1.35
N ASP A 201 12.45 2.85 -0.54
CA ASP A 201 12.22 3.13 0.88
C ASP A 201 11.92 4.62 1.15
N ASP A 202 12.19 5.50 0.16
CA ASP A 202 12.02 6.94 0.29
C ASP A 202 10.99 7.47 -0.71
N PHE A 203 10.62 8.73 -0.56
CA PHE A 203 9.73 9.44 -1.47
C PHE A 203 10.31 9.45 -2.88
N LEU A 204 9.44 9.20 -3.86
CA LEU A 204 9.78 9.34 -5.27
C LEU A 204 8.80 10.29 -5.94
N PHE A 205 9.32 11.40 -6.44
CA PHE A 205 8.60 12.37 -7.25
C PHE A 205 9.19 12.37 -8.66
N GLU A 206 8.34 12.36 -9.67
CA GLU A 206 8.75 12.57 -11.06
C GLU A 206 7.99 13.75 -11.65
N GLU A 207 8.72 14.68 -12.26
CA GLU A 207 8.16 15.86 -12.93
C GLU A 207 7.92 15.56 -14.40
N GLY A 208 6.72 15.88 -14.86
CA GLY A 208 6.33 15.86 -16.28
C GLY A 208 6.16 17.27 -16.83
N SER A 209 5.68 17.36 -18.07
CA SER A 209 5.28 18.65 -18.64
C SER A 209 4.00 19.13 -17.97
N SER A 210 4.11 20.15 -17.12
CA SER A 210 2.99 20.66 -16.29
C SER A 210 2.34 19.60 -15.42
N SER A 211 3.15 18.72 -14.84
CA SER A 211 2.70 17.70 -13.89
C SER A 211 3.75 17.32 -12.88
N LEU A 212 3.28 16.85 -11.72
CA LEU A 212 4.07 16.23 -10.66
C LEU A 212 3.42 14.89 -10.29
N HIS A 213 4.20 13.83 -10.31
CA HIS A 213 3.74 12.48 -9.99
C HIS A 213 4.41 11.99 -8.70
N VAL A 214 3.61 11.74 -7.66
CA VAL A 214 4.05 11.13 -6.41
C VAL A 214 3.98 9.62 -6.58
N LEU A 215 5.10 8.98 -6.93
CA LEU A 215 5.17 7.56 -7.27
C LEU A 215 5.45 6.67 -6.08
N ASN A 216 6.12 7.19 -5.05
CA ASN A 216 6.32 6.48 -3.79
C ASN A 216 6.15 7.44 -2.61
N SER A 217 5.41 6.99 -1.61
CA SER A 217 5.04 7.82 -0.46
C SER A 217 4.97 6.94 0.79
N PRO A 218 6.14 6.55 1.34
CA PRO A 218 6.20 5.66 2.49
C PRO A 218 5.68 6.32 3.77
N SER A 219 5.35 5.50 4.78
CA SER A 219 5.02 6.02 6.11
C SER A 219 6.21 6.83 6.68
N PRO A 220 5.98 8.02 7.24
CA PRO A 220 4.71 8.60 7.73
C PRO A 220 4.05 9.62 6.78
N ALA A 221 4.02 9.38 5.49
CA ALA A 221 3.56 10.34 4.50
C ALA A 221 2.17 10.92 4.79
N ALA A 222 1.22 10.11 5.24
CA ALA A 222 -0.14 10.60 5.55
C ALA A 222 -0.14 11.63 6.68
N THR A 223 0.61 11.38 7.76
CA THR A 223 0.69 12.31 8.90
C THR A 223 1.55 13.53 8.61
N ALA A 224 2.52 13.41 7.72
CA ALA A 224 3.42 14.49 7.32
C ALA A 224 2.95 15.21 6.03
N SER A 225 1.79 14.86 5.46
CA SER A 225 1.34 15.30 4.14
C SER A 225 1.27 16.82 3.98
N LEU A 226 0.84 17.53 5.01
CA LEU A 226 0.78 19.01 4.97
C LEU A 226 2.17 19.67 4.92
N ALA A 227 3.20 19.01 5.47
CA ALA A 227 4.57 19.51 5.40
C ALA A 227 5.26 19.13 4.08
N ILE A 228 4.88 17.99 3.50
CA ILE A 228 5.41 17.51 2.23
C ILE A 228 4.88 18.34 1.06
#